data_a874d3b7cf186d047f6713fc59bcc11f
#
_entry.id   a874d3b7cf186d047f6713fc59bcc11f
#
_cell.length_a   1.000
_cell.length_b   1.000
_cell.length_c   1.000
_cell.angle_alpha   90.00
_cell.angle_beta   90.00
_cell.angle_gamma   90.00
#
_symmetry.space_group_name_H-M   'P 1'
#
loop_
_entity.id
_entity.type
_entity.pdbx_description
1 polymer ?
#
loop_
_entity_poly.entity_id
_entity_poly.type
_entity_poly.pdbx_seq_one_letter_code
_entity_poly.pdbx_strand_id
1 'polypeptide(L)'
;LFEENMLLFSQTVKDNERKEKLRRINKSPTNDKDLKKRFGYDLVYPSVYETVKDTANFIWIQKQVQKGHLNIIAYEISDNISDKNFNTKILNIRDSIGKLYIPGRLKGSYMITERAYQPYFYKVTLDGKKGYLTKGTWEVANDFMAGPFINYILWNSLTEKWMVVEGFTFAPSMNKRDYMFELNTIITTIKKVN
;
A
#
# COMPACT_ATOMS: atom_id res chain seq x y z
N LEU A 1 29.07 -17.80 5.37
CA LEU A 1 28.61 -18.35 6.67
C LEU A 1 28.12 -17.27 7.64
N PHE A 2 28.92 -16.22 7.95
CA PHE A 2 28.49 -15.15 8.89
C PHE A 2 27.38 -14.28 8.30
N GLU A 3 27.52 -13.82 7.06
CA GLU A 3 26.52 -13.00 6.37
C GLU A 3 25.21 -13.78 6.15
N GLU A 4 25.26 -15.04 5.79
CA GLU A 4 24.09 -15.91 5.63
C GLU A 4 23.34 -16.07 6.96
N ASN A 5 24.07 -16.29 8.06
CA ASN A 5 23.46 -16.38 9.40
C ASN A 5 22.82 -15.05 9.84
N MET A 6 23.45 -13.92 9.53
CA MET A 6 22.88 -12.59 9.80
C MET A 6 21.62 -12.33 8.99
N LEU A 7 21.59 -12.73 7.72
CA LEU A 7 20.39 -12.62 6.89
C LEU A 7 19.25 -13.50 7.42
N LEU A 8 19.54 -14.76 7.77
CA LEU A 8 18.57 -15.68 8.34
C LEU A 8 18.03 -15.18 9.67
N PHE A 9 18.89 -14.67 10.55
CA PHE A 9 18.49 -14.07 11.82
C PHE A 9 17.57 -12.87 11.60
N SER A 10 17.96 -11.93 10.72
CA SER A 10 17.15 -10.77 10.37
C SER A 10 15.77 -11.16 9.82
N GLN A 11 15.72 -12.19 8.96
CA GLN A 11 14.47 -12.70 8.43
C GLN A 11 13.59 -13.30 9.53
N THR A 12 14.16 -14.12 10.40
CA THR A 12 13.45 -14.74 11.52
C THR A 12 12.85 -13.69 12.46
N VAL A 13 13.59 -12.64 12.78
CA VAL A 13 13.09 -11.51 13.61
C VAL A 13 11.92 -10.82 12.92
N LYS A 14 12.04 -10.49 11.63
CA LYS A 14 10.96 -9.85 10.85
C LYS A 14 9.71 -10.72 10.77
N ASP A 15 9.87 -12.03 10.59
CA ASP A 15 8.75 -12.97 10.51
C ASP A 15 8.01 -13.08 11.85
N ASN A 16 8.75 -13.10 12.97
CA ASN A 16 8.15 -13.10 14.31
C ASN A 16 7.43 -11.78 14.62
N GLU A 17 8.03 -10.64 14.27
CA GLU A 17 7.40 -9.32 14.40
C GLU A 17 6.11 -9.24 13.58
N ARG A 18 6.12 -9.78 12.36
CA ARG A 18 4.95 -9.85 11.49
C ARG A 18 3.85 -10.74 12.07
N LYS A 19 4.19 -11.93 12.59
CA LYS A 19 3.23 -12.82 13.25
C LYS A 19 2.54 -12.14 14.43
N GLU A 20 3.31 -11.44 15.26
CA GLU A 20 2.76 -10.70 16.39
C GLU A 20 1.87 -9.52 15.93
N LYS A 21 2.26 -8.79 14.89
CA LYS A 21 1.43 -7.72 14.32
C LYS A 21 0.10 -8.30 13.79
N LEU A 22 0.14 -9.39 13.07
CA LEU A 22 -1.06 -10.09 12.57
C LEU A 22 -1.96 -10.59 13.72
N ARG A 23 -1.37 -11.12 14.79
CA ARG A 23 -2.11 -11.53 15.99
C ARG A 23 -2.88 -10.34 16.60
N ARG A 24 -2.26 -9.15 16.63
CA ARG A 24 -2.92 -7.91 17.12
C ARG A 24 -4.02 -7.45 16.19
N ILE A 25 -3.80 -7.46 14.88
CA ILE A 25 -4.81 -7.12 13.86
C ILE A 25 -6.03 -8.04 14.01
N ASN A 26 -5.80 -9.34 14.17
CA ASN A 26 -6.85 -10.35 14.28
C ASN A 26 -7.63 -10.31 15.61
N LYS A 27 -7.31 -9.44 16.55
CA LYS A 27 -8.14 -9.22 17.76
C LYS A 27 -9.45 -8.47 17.44
N SER A 28 -9.42 -7.59 16.45
CA SER A 28 -10.61 -6.84 16.00
C SER A 28 -10.46 -6.57 14.48
N PRO A 29 -10.58 -7.60 13.64
CA PRO A 29 -10.42 -7.46 12.20
C PRO A 29 -11.67 -6.85 11.57
N THR A 30 -11.47 -6.08 10.52
CA THR A 30 -12.55 -5.69 9.62
C THR A 30 -12.77 -6.79 8.60
N ASN A 31 -14.04 -7.08 8.34
CA ASN A 31 -14.46 -7.93 7.23
C ASN A 31 -15.08 -7.02 6.16
N ASP A 32 -14.23 -6.54 5.24
CA ASP A 32 -14.64 -5.61 4.19
C ASP A 32 -15.31 -6.38 3.04
N LYS A 33 -16.64 -6.46 3.10
CA LYS A 33 -17.45 -7.12 2.07
C LYS A 33 -17.42 -6.37 0.74
N ASP A 34 -17.21 -5.04 0.76
CA ASP A 34 -17.24 -4.22 -0.44
C ASP A 34 -15.95 -4.38 -1.24
N LEU A 35 -14.80 -4.42 -0.59
CA LEU A 35 -13.53 -4.71 -1.22
C LEU A 35 -13.56 -6.11 -1.86
N LYS A 36 -14.07 -7.09 -1.12
CA LYS A 36 -14.25 -8.46 -1.58
C LYS A 36 -15.18 -8.56 -2.79
N LYS A 37 -16.36 -7.94 -2.72
CA LYS A 37 -17.37 -7.97 -3.79
C LYS A 37 -16.89 -7.25 -5.05
N ARG A 38 -16.15 -6.17 -4.89
CA ARG A 38 -15.74 -5.28 -5.97
C ARG A 38 -14.53 -5.75 -6.72
N PHE A 39 -13.49 -6.13 -5.99
CA PHE A 39 -12.19 -6.49 -6.56
C PHE A 39 -11.89 -8.00 -6.51
N GLY A 40 -12.74 -8.80 -5.87
CA GLY A 40 -12.50 -10.23 -5.72
C GLY A 40 -11.34 -10.57 -4.79
N TYR A 41 -10.93 -9.64 -3.93
CA TYR A 41 -9.87 -9.79 -2.96
C TYR A 41 -10.37 -9.52 -1.54
N ASP A 42 -9.83 -10.26 -0.59
CA ASP A 42 -10.00 -10.01 0.83
C ASP A 42 -8.75 -9.35 1.41
N LEU A 43 -8.94 -8.43 2.34
CA LEU A 43 -7.86 -7.71 3.03
C LEU A 43 -8.21 -7.64 4.52
N VAL A 44 -7.29 -8.10 5.37
CA VAL A 44 -7.50 -8.10 6.82
C VAL A 44 -6.81 -6.89 7.44
N TYR A 45 -7.60 -5.99 8.03
CA TYR A 45 -7.11 -4.81 8.72
C TYR A 45 -7.90 -4.53 10.01
N PRO A 46 -7.34 -3.79 10.99
CA PRO A 46 -8.06 -3.48 12.23
C PRO A 46 -9.33 -2.65 12.00
N SER A 47 -10.36 -2.87 12.80
CA SER A 47 -11.63 -2.15 12.73
C SER A 47 -11.54 -0.65 13.04
N VAL A 48 -10.40 -0.17 13.52
CA VAL A 48 -10.12 1.27 13.73
C VAL A 48 -9.79 2.04 12.44
N TYR A 49 -9.68 1.34 11.29
CA TYR A 49 -9.59 1.99 9.99
C TYR A 49 -10.99 2.36 9.51
N GLU A 50 -11.16 3.60 9.12
CA GLU A 50 -12.43 4.15 8.66
C GLU A 50 -12.36 4.47 7.16
N THR A 51 -13.48 4.36 6.46
CA THR A 51 -13.56 4.70 5.02
C THR A 51 -13.56 6.22 4.85
N VAL A 52 -12.57 6.73 4.13
CA VAL A 52 -12.45 8.15 3.77
C VAL A 52 -13.13 8.43 2.44
N LYS A 53 -12.96 7.52 1.48
CA LYS A 53 -13.55 7.64 0.14
C LYS A 53 -13.83 6.28 -0.43
N ASP A 54 -15.00 6.15 -1.02
CA ASP A 54 -15.43 4.95 -1.70
C ASP A 54 -16.11 5.31 -3.02
N THR A 55 -15.61 4.76 -4.12
CA THR A 55 -16.15 4.91 -5.48
C THR A 55 -16.15 3.56 -6.19
N ALA A 56 -16.74 3.49 -7.40
CA ALA A 56 -16.81 2.24 -8.16
C ALA A 56 -15.47 1.52 -8.36
N ASN A 57 -14.37 2.27 -8.49
CA ASN A 57 -13.04 1.70 -8.79
C ASN A 57 -11.94 2.16 -7.83
N PHE A 58 -12.27 2.78 -6.69
CA PHE A 58 -11.29 3.28 -5.74
C PHE A 58 -11.84 3.26 -4.33
N ILE A 59 -11.07 2.68 -3.39
CA ILE A 59 -11.36 2.70 -1.95
C ILE A 59 -10.17 3.35 -1.24
N TRP A 60 -10.47 4.20 -0.27
CA TRP A 60 -9.49 4.77 0.65
C TRP A 60 -9.97 4.60 2.08
N ILE A 61 -9.19 3.87 2.87
CA ILE A 61 -9.39 3.70 4.30
C ILE A 61 -8.23 4.33 5.07
N GLN A 62 -8.52 4.84 6.26
CA GLN A 62 -7.58 5.61 7.06
C GLN A 62 -7.70 5.26 8.54
N LYS A 63 -6.56 5.23 9.22
CA LYS A 63 -6.46 5.14 10.68
C LYS A 63 -5.78 6.38 11.23
N GLN A 64 -6.41 7.05 12.19
CA GLN A 64 -5.79 8.16 12.92
C GLN A 64 -4.71 7.64 13.88
N VAL A 65 -3.62 8.37 13.97
CA VAL A 65 -2.53 8.14 14.94
C VAL A 65 -2.18 9.45 15.63
N GLN A 66 -1.40 9.41 16.69
CA GLN A 66 -1.13 10.57 17.55
C GLN A 66 -0.74 11.86 16.80
N LYS A 67 0.04 11.76 15.72
CA LYS A 67 0.48 12.92 14.94
C LYS A 67 0.36 12.64 13.44
N GLY A 68 -0.84 12.29 12.99
CA GLY A 68 -1.09 12.02 11.58
C GLY A 68 -1.98 10.82 11.32
N HIS A 69 -1.77 10.14 10.21
CA HIS A 69 -2.63 9.02 9.80
C HIS A 69 -1.90 8.00 8.94
N LEU A 70 -2.39 6.76 9.02
CA LEU A 70 -2.05 5.66 8.13
C LEU A 70 -3.17 5.50 7.12
N ASN A 71 -2.80 5.28 5.87
CA ASN A 71 -3.73 5.20 4.76
C ASN A 71 -3.52 3.92 3.97
N ILE A 72 -4.60 3.32 3.51
CA ILE A 72 -4.59 2.24 2.53
C ILE A 72 -5.55 2.64 1.43
N ILE A 73 -5.10 2.59 0.19
CA ILE A 73 -5.94 2.74 -1.00
C ILE A 73 -5.89 1.46 -1.83
N ALA A 74 -7.00 1.16 -2.47
CA ALA A 74 -7.11 0.03 -3.38
C ALA A 74 -7.91 0.41 -4.63
N TYR A 75 -7.44 -0.02 -5.81
CA TYR A 75 -8.09 0.25 -7.10
C TYR A 75 -7.61 -0.72 -8.17
N GLU A 76 -8.34 -0.81 -9.28
CA GLU A 76 -7.92 -1.58 -10.45
C GLU A 76 -7.52 -0.68 -11.61
N ILE A 77 -6.59 -1.16 -12.42
CA ILE A 77 -6.13 -0.53 -13.65
C ILE A 77 -6.12 -1.53 -14.80
N SER A 78 -6.49 -1.06 -15.99
CA SER A 78 -6.49 -1.86 -17.23
C SER A 78 -5.23 -1.65 -18.08
N ASP A 79 -4.24 -0.96 -17.54
CA ASP A 79 -3.01 -0.65 -18.23
C ASP A 79 -2.17 -1.89 -18.56
N ASN A 80 -1.51 -1.89 -19.70
CA ASN A 80 -0.55 -2.93 -20.04
C ASN A 80 0.77 -2.69 -19.27
N ILE A 81 0.94 -3.40 -18.17
CA ILE A 81 2.15 -3.37 -17.32
C ILE A 81 3.02 -4.57 -17.66
N SER A 82 4.28 -4.32 -17.94
CA SER A 82 5.30 -5.33 -18.23
C SER A 82 6.61 -4.97 -17.53
N ASP A 83 7.53 -5.93 -17.44
CA ASP A 83 8.88 -5.72 -16.88
C ASP A 83 9.64 -4.56 -17.54
N LYS A 84 9.35 -4.26 -18.81
CA LYS A 84 10.04 -3.22 -19.58
C LYS A 84 9.57 -1.81 -19.25
N ASN A 85 8.30 -1.65 -18.83
CA ASN A 85 7.68 -0.33 -18.64
C ASN A 85 7.22 -0.07 -17.20
N PHE A 86 7.33 -1.05 -16.31
CA PHE A 86 6.80 -1.00 -14.95
C PHE A 86 7.19 0.26 -14.20
N ASN A 87 8.51 0.54 -14.11
CA ASN A 87 9.04 1.61 -13.27
C ASN A 87 8.42 2.99 -13.61
N THR A 88 8.36 3.32 -14.89
CA THR A 88 7.79 4.60 -15.33
C THR A 88 6.26 4.60 -15.25
N LYS A 89 5.65 3.49 -15.67
CA LYS A 89 4.21 3.41 -15.82
C LYS A 89 3.50 3.46 -14.46
N ILE A 90 4.02 2.73 -13.46
CA ILE A 90 3.41 2.74 -12.13
C ILE A 90 3.46 4.12 -11.46
N LEU A 91 4.54 4.86 -11.62
CA LEU A 91 4.64 6.19 -11.04
C LEU A 91 3.65 7.16 -11.69
N ASN A 92 3.48 7.10 -13.02
CA ASN A 92 2.51 7.94 -13.73
C ASN A 92 1.06 7.60 -13.35
N ILE A 93 0.73 6.31 -13.23
CA ILE A 93 -0.58 5.85 -12.76
C ILE A 93 -0.82 6.34 -11.33
N ARG A 94 0.15 6.14 -10.44
CA ARG A 94 0.08 6.56 -9.05
C ARG A 94 -0.17 8.07 -8.92
N ASP A 95 0.58 8.88 -9.67
CA ASP A 95 0.42 10.35 -9.66
C ASP A 95 -0.95 10.78 -10.22
N SER A 96 -1.46 10.08 -11.23
CA SER A 96 -2.81 10.30 -11.77
C SER A 96 -3.91 9.97 -10.75
N ILE A 97 -3.77 8.87 -10.01
CA ILE A 97 -4.68 8.50 -8.92
C ILE A 97 -4.60 9.49 -7.77
N GLY A 98 -3.40 9.93 -7.38
CA GLY A 98 -3.20 10.96 -6.37
C GLY A 98 -3.91 12.26 -6.75
N LYS A 99 -3.75 12.72 -7.98
CA LYS A 99 -4.41 13.92 -8.51
C LYS A 99 -5.93 13.81 -8.51
N LEU A 100 -6.47 12.63 -8.81
CA LEU A 100 -7.91 12.40 -8.93
C LEU A 100 -8.61 12.22 -7.58
N TYR A 101 -7.95 11.53 -6.64
CA TYR A 101 -8.63 11.04 -5.43
C TYR A 101 -8.03 11.54 -4.11
N ILE A 102 -6.79 12.03 -4.09
CA ILE A 102 -6.08 12.36 -2.84
C ILE A 102 -5.67 13.84 -2.85
N PRO A 103 -6.61 14.75 -2.50
CA PRO A 103 -6.33 16.17 -2.43
C PRO A 103 -5.38 16.49 -1.27
N GLY A 104 -4.54 17.49 -1.43
CA GLY A 104 -3.80 18.12 -0.35
C GLY A 104 -4.65 19.14 0.41
N ARG A 105 -4.03 19.83 1.38
CA ARG A 105 -4.70 20.83 2.22
C ARG A 105 -5.03 22.13 1.46
N LEU A 106 -4.20 22.50 0.52
CA LEU A 106 -4.37 23.70 -0.27
C LEU A 106 -5.24 23.43 -1.50
N LYS A 107 -6.01 24.42 -1.92
CA LYS A 107 -6.85 24.30 -3.13
C LYS A 107 -5.98 23.97 -4.36
N GLY A 108 -6.30 22.89 -5.05
CA GLY A 108 -5.58 22.45 -6.24
C GLY A 108 -4.29 21.66 -5.95
N SER A 109 -3.94 21.44 -4.67
CA SER A 109 -2.86 20.54 -4.30
C SER A 109 -3.35 19.08 -4.27
N TYR A 110 -2.45 18.11 -4.54
CA TYR A 110 -2.76 16.70 -4.57
C TYR A 110 -1.49 15.85 -4.37
N MET A 111 -1.67 14.60 -4.00
CA MET A 111 -0.56 13.67 -3.79
C MET A 111 0.12 13.28 -5.11
N ILE A 112 1.45 13.30 -5.12
CA ILE A 112 2.32 12.82 -6.20
C ILE A 112 3.45 11.97 -5.62
N THR A 113 4.23 11.35 -6.50
CA THR A 113 5.48 10.70 -6.13
C THR A 113 6.60 11.74 -6.04
N GLU A 114 7.30 11.78 -4.92
CA GLU A 114 8.57 12.53 -4.79
C GLU A 114 9.62 11.93 -5.74
N ARG A 115 10.14 12.73 -6.66
CA ARG A 115 11.04 12.27 -7.73
C ARG A 115 12.52 12.54 -7.44
N ALA A 116 12.84 13.37 -6.44
CA ALA A 116 14.23 13.61 -6.05
C ALA A 116 14.88 12.36 -5.44
N TYR A 117 14.07 11.50 -4.83
CA TYR A 117 14.49 10.20 -4.32
C TYR A 117 13.89 9.10 -5.18
N GLN A 118 14.74 8.43 -5.98
CA GLN A 118 14.28 7.35 -6.85
C GLN A 118 13.61 6.22 -6.05
N PRO A 119 12.36 5.86 -6.37
CA PRO A 119 11.70 4.72 -5.73
C PRO A 119 12.41 3.39 -6.03
N TYR A 120 12.25 2.44 -5.11
CA TYR A 120 12.73 1.07 -5.27
C TYR A 120 11.64 0.19 -5.88
N PHE A 121 12.04 -0.65 -6.84
CA PHE A 121 11.14 -1.53 -7.57
C PHE A 121 11.57 -2.99 -7.43
N TYR A 122 10.62 -3.87 -7.13
CA TYR A 122 10.86 -5.28 -6.94
C TYR A 122 9.80 -6.11 -7.65
N LYS A 123 10.20 -7.28 -8.16
CA LYS A 123 9.26 -8.35 -8.50
C LYS A 123 8.93 -9.12 -7.23
N VAL A 124 7.67 -9.43 -7.03
CA VAL A 124 7.20 -10.13 -5.84
C VAL A 124 6.21 -11.22 -6.21
N THR A 125 6.04 -12.17 -5.29
CA THR A 125 4.93 -13.13 -5.33
C THR A 125 4.12 -12.95 -4.05
N LEU A 126 2.82 -12.72 -4.18
CA LEU A 126 1.90 -12.56 -3.08
C LEU A 126 0.63 -13.35 -3.35
N ASP A 127 0.21 -14.20 -2.40
CA ASP A 127 -0.90 -15.14 -2.58
C ASP A 127 -0.74 -16.01 -3.86
N GLY A 128 0.49 -16.50 -4.12
CA GLY A 128 0.82 -17.29 -5.31
C GLY A 128 0.84 -16.53 -6.64
N LYS A 129 0.52 -15.22 -6.64
CA LYS A 129 0.49 -14.38 -7.86
C LYS A 129 1.76 -13.56 -7.99
N LYS A 130 2.32 -13.57 -9.20
CA LYS A 130 3.39 -12.67 -9.57
C LYS A 130 2.88 -11.23 -9.66
N GLY A 131 3.68 -10.30 -9.19
CA GLY A 131 3.36 -8.89 -9.20
C GLY A 131 4.58 -8.02 -8.97
N TYR A 132 4.33 -6.79 -8.65
CA TYR A 132 5.37 -5.78 -8.44
C TYR A 132 5.15 -5.06 -7.12
N LEU A 133 6.26 -4.66 -6.53
CA LEU A 133 6.31 -3.84 -5.32
C LEU A 133 7.12 -2.59 -5.60
N THR A 134 6.54 -1.44 -5.30
CA THR A 134 7.24 -0.15 -5.31
C THR A 134 7.29 0.44 -3.91
N LYS A 135 8.45 0.93 -3.50
CA LYS A 135 8.63 1.67 -2.25
C LYS A 135 9.26 3.02 -2.57
N GLY A 136 8.72 4.07 -1.98
CA GLY A 136 9.23 5.41 -2.22
C GLY A 136 8.68 6.43 -1.23
N THR A 137 8.84 7.69 -1.59
CA THR A 137 8.30 8.83 -0.87
C THR A 137 7.23 9.51 -1.73
N TRP A 138 6.12 9.86 -1.12
CA TRP A 138 5.10 10.72 -1.70
C TRP A 138 5.26 12.14 -1.14
N GLU A 139 4.81 13.09 -1.91
CA GLU A 139 4.68 14.49 -1.50
C GLU A 139 3.36 15.07 -2.01
N VAL A 140 3.00 16.24 -1.54
CA VAL A 140 1.87 17.01 -2.07
C VAL A 140 2.38 18.11 -2.98
N ALA A 141 1.90 18.12 -4.21
CA ALA A 141 2.20 19.20 -5.15
C ALA A 141 1.75 20.54 -4.58
N ASN A 142 2.69 21.50 -4.50
CA ASN A 142 2.47 22.84 -3.96
C ASN A 142 2.15 22.90 -2.45
N ASP A 143 2.55 21.89 -1.65
CA ASP A 143 2.43 21.93 -0.19
C ASP A 143 3.59 21.14 0.46
N PHE A 144 3.92 21.44 1.72
CA PHE A 144 5.01 20.82 2.47
C PHE A 144 4.53 19.56 3.22
N MET A 145 3.90 18.64 2.52
CA MET A 145 3.50 17.34 3.08
C MET A 145 4.17 16.22 2.30
N ALA A 146 4.82 15.33 3.01
CA ALA A 146 5.49 14.16 2.43
C ALA A 146 5.51 12.99 3.41
N GLY A 147 5.75 11.79 2.89
CA GLY A 147 5.90 10.58 3.68
C GLY A 147 6.23 9.35 2.84
N PRO A 148 6.53 8.22 3.47
CA PRO A 148 6.79 6.98 2.77
C PRO A 148 5.50 6.34 2.25
N PHE A 149 5.64 5.58 1.15
CA PHE A 149 4.61 4.69 0.63
C PHE A 149 5.17 3.31 0.28
N ILE A 150 4.27 2.34 0.23
CA ILE A 150 4.49 0.98 -0.27
C ILE A 150 3.32 0.60 -1.16
N ASN A 151 3.59 0.23 -2.40
CA ASN A 151 2.58 -0.04 -3.42
C ASN A 151 2.78 -1.45 -3.98
N TYR A 152 1.74 -2.27 -3.91
CA TYR A 152 1.71 -3.61 -4.50
C TYR A 152 0.76 -3.64 -5.70
N ILE A 153 1.19 -4.29 -6.75
CA ILE A 153 0.41 -4.51 -7.97
C ILE A 153 0.37 -6.00 -8.26
N LEU A 154 -0.82 -6.56 -8.35
CA LEU A 154 -1.07 -7.98 -8.57
C LEU A 154 -2.01 -8.16 -9.75
N TRP A 155 -1.71 -9.12 -10.62
CA TRP A 155 -2.61 -9.46 -11.71
C TRP A 155 -3.87 -10.16 -11.20
N ASN A 156 -5.03 -9.59 -11.52
CA ASN A 156 -6.32 -10.17 -11.20
C ASN A 156 -6.88 -10.88 -12.44
N SER A 157 -6.79 -12.21 -12.45
CA SER A 157 -7.27 -13.04 -13.57
C SER A 157 -8.80 -13.12 -13.69
N LEU A 158 -9.56 -12.64 -12.70
CA LEU A 158 -11.02 -12.61 -12.76
C LEU A 158 -11.53 -11.39 -13.55
N THR A 159 -10.92 -10.25 -13.32
CA THR A 159 -11.30 -8.98 -13.94
C THR A 159 -10.40 -8.64 -15.13
N GLU A 160 -9.35 -9.44 -15.38
CA GLU A 160 -8.30 -9.17 -16.36
C GLU A 160 -7.67 -7.78 -16.20
N LYS A 161 -7.47 -7.38 -14.97
CA LYS A 161 -6.91 -6.08 -14.58
C LYS A 161 -5.79 -6.25 -13.56
N TRP A 162 -5.04 -5.19 -13.37
CA TRP A 162 -4.09 -5.10 -12.27
C TRP A 162 -4.77 -4.52 -11.04
N MET A 163 -4.79 -5.27 -9.96
CA MET A 163 -5.19 -4.79 -8.65
C MET A 163 -4.01 -4.08 -7.99
N VAL A 164 -4.22 -2.85 -7.59
CA VAL A 164 -3.25 -2.03 -6.87
C VAL A 164 -3.71 -1.86 -5.43
N VAL A 165 -2.82 -2.15 -4.48
CA VAL A 165 -3.03 -1.82 -3.07
C VAL A 165 -1.81 -1.05 -2.58
N GLU A 166 -2.03 0.15 -2.08
CA GLU A 166 -0.98 1.03 -1.58
C GLU A 166 -1.23 1.42 -0.13
N GLY A 167 -0.17 1.37 0.67
CA GLY A 167 -0.13 1.94 2.00
C GLY A 167 0.79 3.16 2.05
N PHE A 168 0.33 4.24 2.66
CA PHE A 168 1.15 5.43 2.88
C PHE A 168 0.84 6.09 4.21
N THR A 169 1.80 6.83 4.75
CA THR A 169 1.62 7.52 6.04
C THR A 169 2.05 8.97 5.99
N PHE A 170 1.24 9.82 6.64
CA PHE A 170 1.62 11.15 7.04
C PHE A 170 1.75 11.17 8.56
N ALA A 171 2.95 11.39 9.07
CA ALA A 171 3.23 11.42 10.51
C ALA A 171 4.44 12.32 10.79
N PRO A 172 4.28 13.67 10.72
CA PRO A 172 5.39 14.60 10.90
C PRO A 172 6.05 14.41 12.27
N SER A 173 7.38 14.49 12.30
CA SER A 173 8.19 14.34 13.51
C SER A 173 8.09 12.99 14.24
N MET A 174 7.53 11.96 13.59
CA MET A 174 7.44 10.59 14.13
C MET A 174 8.32 9.63 13.34
N ASN A 175 8.81 8.59 14.00
CA ASN A 175 9.43 7.46 13.31
C ASN A 175 8.35 6.68 12.54
N LYS A 176 8.55 6.48 11.22
CA LYS A 176 7.57 5.85 10.34
C LYS A 176 7.77 4.33 10.20
N ARG A 177 8.83 3.76 10.76
CA ARG A 177 9.15 2.34 10.60
C ARG A 177 7.97 1.44 11.00
N ASP A 178 7.42 1.63 12.18
CA ASP A 178 6.35 0.78 12.71
C ASP A 178 5.01 1.01 11.98
N TYR A 179 4.78 2.21 11.50
CA TYR A 179 3.62 2.55 10.68
C TYR A 179 3.69 1.87 9.32
N MET A 180 4.82 1.96 8.63
CA MET A 180 5.02 1.28 7.35
C MET A 180 5.05 -0.24 7.51
N PHE A 181 5.53 -0.75 8.64
CA PHE A 181 5.47 -2.17 8.96
C PHE A 181 4.03 -2.66 9.15
N GLU A 182 3.18 -1.89 9.83
CA GLU A 182 1.76 -2.18 9.95
C GLU A 182 1.07 -2.20 8.58
N LEU A 183 1.25 -1.15 7.77
CA LEU A 183 0.69 -1.05 6.42
C LEU A 183 1.13 -2.22 5.53
N ASN A 184 2.42 -2.53 5.53
CA ASN A 184 2.95 -3.67 4.79
C ASN A 184 2.37 -5.00 5.27
N THR A 185 2.23 -5.18 6.58
CA THR A 185 1.64 -6.39 7.17
C THR A 185 0.20 -6.55 6.73
N ILE A 186 -0.62 -5.48 6.76
CA ILE A 186 -2.00 -5.49 6.30
C ILE A 186 -2.06 -5.83 4.81
N ILE A 187 -1.33 -5.14 3.96
CA ILE A 187 -1.36 -5.34 2.50
C ILE A 187 -0.99 -6.78 2.15
N THR A 188 -0.02 -7.35 2.84
CA THR A 188 0.40 -8.74 2.59
C THR A 188 -0.56 -9.80 3.15
N THR A 189 -1.69 -9.42 3.76
CA THR A 189 -2.81 -10.33 4.06
C THR A 189 -3.73 -10.53 2.87
N ILE A 190 -3.56 -9.77 1.78
CA ILE A 190 -4.42 -9.83 0.60
C ILE A 190 -4.53 -11.27 0.08
N LYS A 191 -5.76 -11.73 -0.10
CA LYS A 191 -6.07 -13.05 -0.66
C LYS A 191 -7.16 -12.94 -1.68
N LYS A 192 -7.01 -13.69 -2.77
CA LYS A 192 -8.10 -13.84 -3.74
C LYS A 192 -9.24 -14.62 -3.07
N VAL A 193 -10.44 -14.14 -3.29
CA VAL A 193 -11.65 -14.87 -2.89
C VAL A 193 -12.02 -15.84 -4.00
N ASN A 194 -12.18 -17.10 -3.62
CA ASN A 194 -12.69 -18.17 -4.50
C ASN A 194 -14.20 -18.05 -4.66
#